data_77b7cf45c75391225c1858a095ccba09
#
_entry.id   77b7cf45c75391225c1858a095ccba09
#
_cell.length_a   1.000
_cell.length_b   1.000
_cell.length_c   1.000
_cell.angle_alpha   90.00
_cell.angle_beta   90.00
_cell.angle_gamma   90.00
#
_symmetry.space_group_name_H-M   'P 1'
#
loop_
_entity.id
_entity.type
_entity.pdbx_description
1 polymer ?
#
loop_
_entity_poly.entity_id
_entity_poly.type
_entity_poly.pdbx_seq_one_letter_code
_entity_poly.pdbx_strand_id
1 'polypeptide(L)'
;GTPVRLLADSKALRDELAAADRPQKEFFTFATERGDTLNAYMVKPRGFDPAQRYPVLLTQYSGPGSQSVRDRWSLDWEDVLADKGYIVVCADGRGTGFRGEKFKKLTYGRLGALEVEDQLSTARHMAAQPWVDPARIGIYGWSYGGFMALSCAMKGLGLFKMAIAVAPVTSWRYYDTIY
;
A
#
# COMPACT_ATOMS: atom_id res chain seq x y z
N GLY A 1 -31.58 -2.57 7.25
CA GLY A 1 -32.56 -2.18 8.27
C GLY A 1 -32.97 -0.73 8.11
N THR A 2 -34.11 -0.35 8.68
CA THR A 2 -34.55 1.06 8.66
C THR A 2 -33.75 1.87 9.66
N PRO A 3 -33.23 3.06 9.30
CA PRO A 3 -32.55 3.94 10.25
C PRO A 3 -33.48 4.33 11.40
N VAL A 4 -32.99 4.26 12.65
CA VAL A 4 -33.80 4.60 13.83
C VAL A 4 -33.76 6.11 14.10
N ARG A 5 -32.57 6.68 14.11
CA ARG A 5 -32.38 8.15 14.17
C ARG A 5 -30.98 8.54 13.73
N LEU A 6 -30.82 9.72 13.22
CA LEU A 6 -29.53 10.36 12.95
C LEU A 6 -28.97 10.95 14.25
N LEU A 7 -27.76 10.55 14.66
CA LEU A 7 -27.08 11.09 15.85
C LEU A 7 -26.26 12.33 15.53
N ALA A 8 -25.54 12.30 14.39
CA ALA A 8 -24.80 13.44 13.86
C ALA A 8 -24.70 13.27 12.33
N ASP A 9 -24.94 14.32 11.58
CA ASP A 9 -24.91 14.25 10.11
C ASP A 9 -23.55 14.67 9.52
N SER A 10 -22.72 15.36 10.32
CA SER A 10 -21.42 15.89 9.91
C SER A 10 -21.47 16.70 8.59
N LYS A 11 -22.63 17.34 8.32
CA LYS A 11 -22.87 18.03 7.03
C LYS A 11 -21.81 19.09 6.75
N ALA A 12 -21.52 19.95 7.73
CA ALA A 12 -20.52 21.01 7.56
C ALA A 12 -19.14 20.46 7.14
N LEU A 13 -18.68 19.40 7.84
CA LEU A 13 -17.42 18.73 7.48
C LEU A 13 -17.45 18.11 6.09
N ARG A 14 -18.55 17.45 5.72
CA ARG A 14 -18.68 16.88 4.36
C ARG A 14 -18.65 17.96 3.28
N ASP A 15 -19.31 19.09 3.52
CA ASP A 15 -19.34 20.21 2.58
C ASP A 15 -17.94 20.83 2.42
N GLU A 16 -17.19 21.01 3.50
CA GLU A 16 -15.80 21.48 3.47
C GLU A 16 -14.86 20.49 2.73
N LEU A 17 -14.99 19.19 3.01
CA LEU A 17 -14.19 18.16 2.35
C LEU A 17 -14.51 18.04 0.86
N ALA A 18 -15.78 18.19 0.48
CA ALA A 18 -16.18 18.21 -0.92
C ALA A 18 -15.63 19.46 -1.65
N ALA A 19 -15.64 20.61 -0.99
CA ALA A 19 -15.08 21.85 -1.54
C ALA A 19 -13.54 21.81 -1.66
N ALA A 20 -12.86 21.00 -0.85
CA ALA A 20 -11.41 20.87 -0.85
C ALA A 20 -10.88 20.05 -2.04
N ASP A 21 -11.74 19.41 -2.83
CA ASP A 21 -11.38 18.58 -4.00
C ASP A 21 -10.18 17.64 -3.70
N ARG A 22 -10.31 16.86 -2.64
CA ARG A 22 -9.23 15.98 -2.16
C ARG A 22 -8.98 14.80 -3.08
N PRO A 23 -7.72 14.33 -3.19
CA PRO A 23 -7.42 13.04 -3.75
C PRO A 23 -8.26 11.93 -3.10
N GLN A 24 -8.74 10.98 -3.89
CA GLN A 24 -9.55 9.87 -3.41
C GLN A 24 -8.81 8.55 -3.58
N LYS A 25 -9.09 7.58 -2.69
CA LYS A 25 -8.59 6.21 -2.85
C LYS A 25 -9.35 5.52 -3.97
N GLU A 26 -8.61 5.06 -4.96
CA GLU A 26 -9.12 4.19 -6.03
C GLU A 26 -8.73 2.75 -5.71
N PHE A 27 -9.72 1.90 -5.42
CA PHE A 27 -9.48 0.48 -5.12
C PHE A 27 -9.39 -0.33 -6.40
N PHE A 28 -8.44 -1.27 -6.43
CA PHE A 28 -8.26 -2.18 -7.55
C PHE A 28 -7.72 -3.54 -7.08
N THR A 29 -7.74 -4.51 -7.97
CA THR A 29 -7.10 -5.81 -7.78
C THR A 29 -6.22 -6.13 -8.96
N PHE A 30 -5.17 -6.92 -8.75
CA PHE A 30 -4.32 -7.43 -9.82
C PHE A 30 -3.80 -8.81 -9.46
N ALA A 31 -3.41 -9.59 -10.49
CA ALA A 31 -2.79 -10.89 -10.29
C ALA A 31 -1.26 -10.75 -10.18
N THR A 32 -0.66 -11.50 -9.25
CA THR A 32 0.79 -11.69 -9.20
C THR A 32 1.23 -12.63 -10.31
N GLU A 33 2.55 -12.73 -10.54
CA GLU A 33 3.12 -13.69 -11.50
C GLU A 33 2.82 -15.16 -11.14
N ARG A 34 2.43 -15.44 -9.88
CA ARG A 34 2.00 -16.79 -9.43
C ARG A 34 0.50 -17.02 -9.54
N GLY A 35 -0.26 -16.01 -9.98
CA GLY A 35 -1.71 -16.10 -10.14
C GLY A 35 -2.52 -15.76 -8.89
N ASP A 36 -1.88 -15.37 -7.77
CA ASP A 36 -2.60 -14.87 -6.61
C ASP A 36 -3.12 -13.46 -6.88
N THR A 37 -4.39 -13.20 -6.57
CA THR A 37 -4.96 -11.87 -6.68
C THR A 37 -4.70 -11.06 -5.43
N LEU A 38 -4.16 -9.86 -5.55
CA LEU A 38 -3.94 -8.93 -4.45
C LEU A 38 -4.96 -7.79 -4.49
N ASN A 39 -5.37 -7.33 -3.30
CA ASN A 39 -6.16 -6.12 -3.15
C ASN A 39 -5.22 -4.92 -2.97
N ALA A 40 -5.54 -3.82 -3.61
CA ALA A 40 -4.75 -2.61 -3.55
C ALA A 40 -5.64 -1.36 -3.60
N TYR A 41 -5.08 -0.23 -3.20
CA TYR A 41 -5.60 1.09 -3.56
C TYR A 41 -4.48 1.97 -4.08
N MET A 42 -4.86 3.01 -4.81
CA MET A 42 -3.96 4.12 -5.14
C MET A 42 -4.61 5.46 -4.83
N VAL A 43 -3.79 6.45 -4.52
CA VAL A 43 -4.16 7.85 -4.40
C VAL A 43 -3.41 8.60 -5.49
N LYS A 44 -4.17 9.19 -6.44
CA LYS A 44 -3.62 9.96 -7.56
C LYS A 44 -3.59 11.46 -7.26
N PRO A 45 -2.70 12.24 -7.90
CA PRO A 45 -2.72 13.69 -7.83
C PRO A 45 -4.07 14.28 -8.27
N ARG A 46 -4.43 15.40 -7.71
CA ARG A 46 -5.50 16.23 -8.29
C ARG A 46 -5.13 16.61 -9.73
N GLY A 47 -6.11 16.60 -10.61
CA GLY A 47 -5.86 16.88 -12.04
C GLY A 47 -4.99 15.82 -12.72
N PHE A 48 -5.03 14.55 -12.25
CA PHE A 48 -4.32 13.45 -12.87
C PHE A 48 -4.57 13.40 -14.39
N ASP A 49 -3.49 13.44 -15.16
CA ASP A 49 -3.50 13.34 -16.61
C ASP A 49 -2.84 12.03 -17.06
N PRO A 50 -3.57 11.06 -17.64
CA PRO A 50 -3.01 9.78 -18.06
C PRO A 50 -1.95 9.88 -19.18
N ALA A 51 -1.79 11.04 -19.82
CA ALA A 51 -0.74 11.30 -20.79
C ALA A 51 0.61 11.69 -20.16
N GLN A 52 0.62 12.03 -18.87
CA GLN A 52 1.83 12.34 -18.10
C GLN A 52 2.38 11.11 -17.37
N ARG A 53 3.65 11.18 -16.94
CA ARG A 53 4.29 10.14 -16.14
C ARG A 53 4.58 10.62 -14.74
N TYR A 54 4.15 9.85 -13.78
CA TYR A 54 4.22 10.17 -12.34
C TYR A 54 5.20 9.27 -11.59
N PRO A 55 5.89 9.80 -10.58
CA PRO A 55 6.59 8.99 -9.60
C PRO A 55 5.58 8.19 -8.76
N VAL A 56 5.95 6.99 -8.34
CA VAL A 56 5.13 6.14 -7.49
C VAL A 56 5.84 5.88 -6.17
N LEU A 57 5.11 6.00 -5.06
CA LEU A 57 5.54 5.52 -3.76
C LEU A 57 4.63 4.37 -3.32
N LEU A 58 5.20 3.17 -3.19
CA LEU A 58 4.52 2.07 -2.52
C LEU A 58 4.59 2.28 -1.02
N THR A 59 3.43 2.26 -0.35
CA THR A 59 3.30 2.23 1.10
C THR A 59 2.78 0.86 1.51
N GLN A 60 3.32 0.27 2.55
CA GLN A 60 2.90 -1.06 2.97
C GLN A 60 3.34 -1.36 4.42
N TYR A 61 2.64 -2.29 5.06
CA TYR A 61 3.06 -2.93 6.30
C TYR A 61 3.39 -4.41 6.07
N SER A 62 2.51 -5.14 5.40
CA SER A 62 2.65 -6.55 4.99
C SER A 62 2.78 -7.56 6.15
N GLY A 63 2.74 -7.14 7.39
CA GLY A 63 2.89 -8.02 8.55
C GLY A 63 1.76 -9.06 8.63
N PRO A 64 2.04 -10.25 9.20
CA PRO A 64 1.07 -11.34 9.29
C PRO A 64 -0.25 -10.92 9.94
N GLY A 65 -1.36 -11.22 9.27
CA GLY A 65 -2.71 -10.91 9.75
C GLY A 65 -3.10 -9.43 9.73
N SER A 66 -2.22 -8.53 9.28
CA SER A 66 -2.52 -7.11 9.14
C SER A 66 -3.44 -6.85 7.93
N GLN A 67 -4.03 -5.65 7.89
CA GLN A 67 -4.76 -5.15 6.73
C GLN A 67 -4.53 -3.65 6.59
N SER A 68 -3.93 -3.24 5.49
CA SER A 68 -3.70 -1.84 5.12
C SER A 68 -4.73 -1.36 4.10
N VAL A 69 -5.11 -2.21 3.15
CA VAL A 69 -6.12 -1.90 2.13
C VAL A 69 -7.52 -2.01 2.75
N ARG A 70 -8.08 -0.85 3.10
CA ARG A 70 -9.39 -0.74 3.76
C ARG A 70 -10.20 0.39 3.15
N ASP A 71 -11.47 0.13 2.86
CA ASP A 71 -12.44 1.16 2.52
C ASP A 71 -12.84 1.91 3.80
N ARG A 72 -11.99 2.86 4.15
CA ARG A 72 -12.09 3.69 5.35
C ARG A 72 -11.70 5.11 5.01
N TRP A 73 -12.50 6.05 5.48
CA TRP A 73 -12.14 7.45 5.39
C TRP A 73 -10.84 7.72 6.17
N SER A 74 -9.92 8.43 5.56
CA SER A 74 -8.70 8.93 6.20
C SER A 74 -8.29 10.24 5.53
N LEU A 75 -7.58 11.05 6.30
CA LEU A 75 -6.88 12.24 5.84
C LEU A 75 -5.48 12.15 6.43
N ASP A 76 -4.48 11.90 5.61
CA ASP A 76 -3.13 11.67 6.09
C ASP A 76 -2.06 12.13 5.09
N TRP A 77 -0.82 11.75 5.32
CA TRP A 77 0.33 12.16 4.52
C TRP A 77 0.28 11.66 3.06
N GLU A 78 -0.50 10.62 2.76
CA GLU A 78 -0.68 10.11 1.39
C GLU A 78 -1.37 11.16 0.51
N ASP A 79 -2.37 11.88 1.06
CA ASP A 79 -3.05 12.99 0.39
C ASP A 79 -2.06 14.13 0.08
N VAL A 80 -1.16 14.43 1.03
CA VAL A 80 -0.13 15.48 0.84
C VAL A 80 0.87 15.09 -0.26
N LEU A 81 1.28 13.84 -0.34
CA LEU A 81 2.16 13.38 -1.42
C LEU A 81 1.46 13.39 -2.77
N ALA A 82 0.19 13.00 -2.83
CA ALA A 82 -0.58 13.09 -4.06
C ALA A 82 -0.66 14.54 -4.55
N ASP A 83 -0.88 15.51 -3.67
CA ASP A 83 -0.84 16.94 -4.01
C ASP A 83 0.54 17.43 -4.49
N LYS A 84 1.61 16.72 -4.14
CA LYS A 84 2.97 16.96 -4.64
C LYS A 84 3.27 16.25 -5.96
N GLY A 85 2.28 15.60 -6.58
CA GLY A 85 2.41 14.94 -7.86
C GLY A 85 2.91 13.49 -7.80
N TYR A 86 2.84 12.85 -6.64
CA TYR A 86 3.11 11.42 -6.50
C TYR A 86 1.83 10.60 -6.63
N ILE A 87 1.94 9.40 -7.17
CA ILE A 87 0.92 8.37 -6.98
C ILE A 87 1.35 7.52 -5.79
N VAL A 88 0.51 7.45 -4.76
CA VAL A 88 0.75 6.59 -3.59
C VAL A 88 -0.05 5.31 -3.77
N VAL A 89 0.59 4.16 -3.60
CA VAL A 89 -0.02 2.84 -3.81
C VAL A 89 0.18 1.99 -2.58
N CYS A 90 -0.88 1.30 -2.15
CA CYS A 90 -0.83 0.30 -1.09
C CYS A 90 -1.42 -1.01 -1.58
N ALA A 91 -0.74 -2.13 -1.32
CA ALA A 91 -1.24 -3.46 -1.61
C ALA A 91 -1.05 -4.40 -0.41
N ASP A 92 -2.10 -5.16 -0.10
CA ASP A 92 -2.07 -6.24 0.89
C ASP A 92 -1.71 -7.56 0.21
N GLY A 93 -0.50 -8.04 0.49
CA GLY A 93 0.04 -9.30 -0.02
C GLY A 93 -0.43 -10.53 0.74
N ARG A 94 0.06 -11.68 0.33
CA ARG A 94 -0.14 -12.97 1.03
C ARG A 94 0.33 -12.88 2.46
N GLY A 95 -0.37 -13.53 3.38
CA GLY A 95 -0.13 -13.45 4.82
C GLY A 95 -0.98 -12.39 5.54
N THR A 96 -1.55 -11.42 4.82
CA THR A 96 -2.43 -10.41 5.41
C THR A 96 -3.80 -10.98 5.78
N GLY A 97 -4.55 -10.26 6.61
CA GLY A 97 -5.83 -10.70 7.15
C GLY A 97 -7.02 -10.51 6.21
N PHE A 98 -8.19 -10.90 6.70
CA PHE A 98 -9.52 -10.68 6.11
C PHE A 98 -9.76 -11.34 4.75
N ARG A 99 -8.92 -12.30 4.35
CA ARG A 99 -9.06 -13.12 3.14
C ARG A 99 -9.12 -14.62 3.44
N GLY A 100 -9.46 -14.96 4.68
CA GLY A 100 -9.55 -16.33 5.16
C GLY A 100 -8.21 -16.89 5.66
N GLU A 101 -8.29 -17.95 6.45
CA GLU A 101 -7.14 -18.55 7.13
C GLU A 101 -6.09 -19.12 6.16
N LYS A 102 -6.52 -19.68 5.04
CA LYS A 102 -5.60 -20.20 4.03
C LYS A 102 -4.66 -19.11 3.51
N PHE A 103 -5.20 -17.96 3.14
CA PHE A 103 -4.41 -16.83 2.63
C PHE A 103 -3.49 -16.25 3.71
N LYS A 104 -4.04 -16.05 4.92
CA LYS A 104 -3.30 -15.52 6.07
C LYS A 104 -2.12 -16.41 6.47
N LYS A 105 -2.27 -17.73 6.41
CA LYS A 105 -1.23 -18.69 6.83
C LYS A 105 -0.18 -18.99 5.78
N LEU A 106 -0.25 -18.41 4.59
CA LEU A 106 0.73 -18.67 3.53
C LEU A 106 2.16 -18.30 3.92
N THR A 107 2.34 -17.33 4.80
CA THR A 107 3.64 -16.84 5.26
C THR A 107 4.11 -17.49 6.57
N TYR A 108 3.32 -18.38 7.16
CA TYR A 108 3.67 -19.04 8.40
C TYR A 108 5.00 -19.81 8.31
N GLY A 109 5.91 -19.54 9.24
CA GLY A 109 7.24 -20.16 9.30
C GLY A 109 8.24 -19.69 8.23
N ARG A 110 7.90 -18.66 7.41
CA ARG A 110 8.79 -18.11 6.37
C ARG A 110 8.51 -16.66 6.03
N LEU A 111 8.59 -15.82 7.05
CA LEU A 111 8.39 -14.39 6.91
C LEU A 111 9.35 -13.74 5.93
N GLY A 112 8.86 -12.76 5.17
CA GLY A 112 9.65 -11.98 4.23
C GLY A 112 9.97 -12.71 2.92
N ALA A 113 9.34 -13.86 2.64
CA ALA A 113 9.48 -14.56 1.36
C ALA A 113 8.37 -14.12 0.39
N LEU A 114 7.14 -14.55 0.65
CA LEU A 114 6.00 -14.27 -0.22
C LEU A 114 5.59 -12.80 -0.18
N GLU A 115 5.70 -12.16 0.98
CA GLU A 115 5.38 -10.75 1.14
C GLU A 115 6.27 -9.87 0.25
N VAL A 116 7.58 -10.19 0.17
CA VAL A 116 8.52 -9.48 -0.72
C VAL A 116 8.14 -9.72 -2.18
N GLU A 117 7.88 -10.96 -2.58
CA GLU A 117 7.42 -11.27 -3.94
C GLU A 117 6.19 -10.44 -4.31
N ASP A 118 5.22 -10.32 -3.40
CA ASP A 118 3.98 -9.58 -3.65
C ASP A 118 4.22 -8.07 -3.79
N GLN A 119 5.10 -7.49 -3.00
CA GLN A 119 5.45 -6.07 -3.14
C GLN A 119 6.27 -5.83 -4.43
N LEU A 120 7.13 -6.77 -4.84
CA LEU A 120 7.80 -6.70 -6.14
C LEU A 120 6.80 -6.82 -7.29
N SER A 121 5.81 -7.71 -7.20
CA SER A 121 4.72 -7.84 -8.17
C SER A 121 3.91 -6.54 -8.24
N THR A 122 3.61 -5.93 -7.10
CA THR A 122 2.93 -4.63 -7.04
C THR A 122 3.72 -3.55 -7.80
N ALA A 123 5.02 -3.46 -7.55
CA ALA A 123 5.87 -2.49 -8.21
C ALA A 123 5.96 -2.73 -9.73
N ARG A 124 6.05 -3.99 -10.19
CA ARG A 124 6.04 -4.33 -11.63
C ARG A 124 4.69 -4.02 -12.26
N HIS A 125 3.58 -4.33 -11.57
CA HIS A 125 2.25 -3.97 -12.03
C HIS A 125 2.11 -2.46 -12.24
N MET A 126 2.63 -1.67 -11.29
CA MET A 126 2.63 -0.21 -11.44
C MET A 126 3.56 0.25 -12.56
N ALA A 127 4.78 -0.30 -12.67
CA ALA A 127 5.74 0.04 -13.72
C ALA A 127 5.20 -0.20 -15.14
N ALA A 128 4.28 -1.13 -15.31
CA ALA A 128 3.62 -1.43 -16.58
C ALA A 128 2.53 -0.42 -16.97
N GLN A 129 2.13 0.47 -16.06
CA GLN A 129 1.11 1.48 -16.37
C GLN A 129 1.71 2.60 -17.23
N PRO A 130 1.03 3.05 -18.30
CA PRO A 130 1.58 4.06 -19.23
C PRO A 130 1.86 5.41 -18.56
N TRP A 131 1.15 5.72 -17.48
CA TRP A 131 1.27 6.94 -16.69
C TRP A 131 2.24 6.82 -15.50
N VAL A 132 2.96 5.73 -15.36
CA VAL A 132 4.01 5.59 -14.33
C VAL A 132 5.38 5.82 -14.94
N ASP A 133 6.24 6.55 -14.22
CA ASP A 133 7.66 6.61 -14.52
C ASP A 133 8.38 5.45 -13.81
N PRO A 134 8.80 4.40 -14.52
CA PRO A 134 9.44 3.24 -13.90
C PRO A 134 10.84 3.56 -13.32
N ALA A 135 11.42 4.70 -13.69
CA ALA A 135 12.66 5.17 -13.10
C ALA A 135 12.45 5.91 -11.76
N ARG A 136 11.21 6.11 -11.33
CA ARG A 136 10.88 6.85 -10.11
C ARG A 136 9.88 6.08 -9.24
N ILE A 137 10.15 4.80 -8.95
CA ILE A 137 9.36 3.97 -8.03
C ILE A 137 10.14 3.85 -6.73
N GLY A 138 9.49 4.22 -5.62
CA GLY A 138 10.00 4.07 -4.26
C GLY A 138 9.13 3.16 -3.42
N ILE A 139 9.65 2.74 -2.26
CA ILE A 139 8.90 1.96 -1.26
C ILE A 139 9.11 2.55 0.13
N TYR A 140 8.04 2.61 0.91
CA TYR A 140 8.02 3.06 2.30
C TYR A 140 7.41 1.99 3.19
N GLY A 141 7.93 1.88 4.42
CA GLY A 141 7.31 1.06 5.44
C GLY A 141 7.86 1.32 6.84
N TRP A 142 7.02 1.06 7.83
CA TRP A 142 7.34 1.21 9.25
C TRP A 142 7.33 -0.16 9.94
N SER A 143 8.24 -0.40 10.89
CA SER A 143 8.32 -1.62 11.69
C SER A 143 8.51 -2.87 10.80
N TYR A 144 7.56 -3.81 10.78
CA TYR A 144 7.55 -4.90 9.80
C TYR A 144 7.59 -4.38 8.37
N GLY A 145 6.85 -3.30 8.07
CA GLY A 145 6.92 -2.62 6.79
C GLY A 145 8.30 -2.04 6.49
N GLY A 146 9.05 -1.61 7.51
CA GLY A 146 10.44 -1.18 7.37
C GLY A 146 11.36 -2.35 6.99
N PHE A 147 11.23 -3.51 7.63
CA PHE A 147 11.90 -4.76 7.22
C PHE A 147 11.56 -5.10 5.76
N MET A 148 10.30 -4.97 5.38
CA MET A 148 9.84 -5.21 4.00
C MET A 148 10.44 -4.23 3.01
N ALA A 149 10.48 -2.93 3.34
CA ALA A 149 11.08 -1.91 2.46
C ALA A 149 12.55 -2.20 2.18
N LEU A 150 13.34 -2.56 3.21
CA LEU A 150 14.74 -2.98 3.06
C LEU A 150 14.85 -4.26 2.22
N SER A 151 14.04 -5.27 2.52
CA SER A 151 14.06 -6.55 1.81
C SER A 151 13.72 -6.39 0.33
N CYS A 152 12.73 -5.56 0.01
CA CYS A 152 12.34 -5.23 -1.35
C CYS A 152 13.43 -4.45 -2.10
N ALA A 153 14.09 -3.49 -1.44
CA ALA A 153 15.20 -2.75 -2.04
C ALA A 153 16.36 -3.67 -2.41
N MET A 154 16.73 -4.60 -1.51
CA MET A 154 17.82 -5.56 -1.74
C MET A 154 17.50 -6.61 -2.80
N LYS A 155 16.26 -7.13 -2.83
CA LYS A 155 15.85 -8.21 -3.73
C LYS A 155 15.27 -7.72 -5.05
N GLY A 156 14.89 -6.46 -5.14
CA GLY A 156 14.19 -5.88 -6.30
C GLY A 156 15.06 -5.53 -7.50
N LEU A 157 16.38 -5.80 -7.46
CA LEU A 157 17.31 -5.64 -8.60
C LEU A 157 17.16 -4.28 -9.33
N GLY A 158 17.07 -3.18 -8.56
CA GLY A 158 16.95 -1.83 -9.12
C GLY A 158 15.53 -1.41 -9.52
N LEU A 159 14.52 -2.20 -9.21
CA LEU A 159 13.11 -1.83 -9.42
C LEU A 159 12.73 -0.61 -8.56
N PHE A 160 13.16 -0.60 -7.29
CA PHE A 160 13.01 0.56 -6.42
C PHE A 160 14.22 1.47 -6.49
N LYS A 161 13.99 2.75 -6.69
CA LYS A 161 15.04 3.80 -6.70
C LYS A 161 15.23 4.45 -5.34
N MET A 162 14.28 4.25 -4.43
CA MET A 162 14.31 4.74 -3.07
C MET A 162 13.60 3.74 -2.16
N ALA A 163 14.15 3.52 -0.97
CA ALA A 163 13.48 2.82 0.11
C ALA A 163 13.56 3.64 1.39
N ILE A 164 12.42 3.85 2.03
CA ILE A 164 12.32 4.52 3.33
C ILE A 164 11.87 3.47 4.34
N ALA A 165 12.77 3.10 5.24
CA ALA A 165 12.52 2.10 6.28
C ALA A 165 12.55 2.78 7.65
N VAL A 166 11.39 2.89 8.29
CA VAL A 166 11.26 3.50 9.61
C VAL A 166 11.22 2.42 10.67
N ALA A 167 12.12 2.49 11.66
CA ALA A 167 12.23 1.53 12.76
C ALA A 167 12.14 0.06 12.29
N PRO A 168 12.95 -0.36 11.29
CA PRO A 168 12.84 -1.69 10.69
C PRO A 168 13.27 -2.79 11.66
N VAL A 169 12.64 -3.96 11.58
CA VAL A 169 13.18 -5.17 12.19
C VAL A 169 14.35 -5.65 11.32
N THR A 170 15.56 -5.43 11.77
CA THR A 170 16.77 -5.78 11.01
C THR A 170 17.34 -7.17 11.38
N SER A 171 16.92 -7.72 12.50
CA SER A 171 17.27 -9.09 12.92
C SER A 171 16.18 -9.67 13.81
N TRP A 172 15.56 -10.75 13.37
CA TRP A 172 14.53 -11.47 14.13
C TRP A 172 15.06 -12.09 15.42
N ARG A 173 16.37 -12.34 15.51
CA ARG A 173 17.01 -12.84 16.74
C ARG A 173 16.76 -11.93 17.96
N TYR A 174 16.66 -10.63 17.74
CA TYR A 174 16.52 -9.63 18.81
C TYR A 174 15.07 -9.13 18.96
N TYR A 175 14.16 -9.79 18.28
CA TYR A 175 12.73 -9.51 18.40
C TYR A 175 12.08 -10.53 19.36
N ASP A 176 10.77 -10.42 19.60
CA ASP A 176 10.08 -11.36 20.47
C ASP A 176 9.85 -12.73 19.79
N THR A 177 9.50 -13.74 20.62
CA THR A 177 9.42 -15.14 20.18
C THR A 177 8.12 -15.51 19.46
N ILE A 178 7.22 -14.57 19.28
CA ILE A 178 5.96 -14.80 18.56
C ILE A 178 6.15 -14.86 17.04
N TYR A 179 7.28 -14.37 16.53
CA TYR A 179 7.64 -14.34 15.12
C TYR A 179 8.58 -15.47 14.71
#